data_1b20643b00144bd135ee255d5c7d4559
#
_entry.id   1b20643b00144bd135ee255d5c7d4559
#
_cell.length_a   1.000
_cell.length_b   1.000
_cell.length_c   1.000
_cell.angle_alpha   90.00
_cell.angle_beta   90.00
_cell.angle_gamma   90.00
#
_symmetry.space_group_name_H-M   'P 1'
#
loop_
_entity.id
_entity.type
_entity.pdbx_description
1 polymer ?
#
loop_
_entity_poly.entity_id
_entity_poly.type
_entity_poly.pdbx_seq_one_letter_code
_entity_poly.pdbx_strand_id
1 'polypeptide(L)'
;MCANCKGNYYITTPIYYPSSNLHIGHAYCTVATDAMARYKRLQGYNVKFLTGTDEHGQKIEEKAKEAGCTPQEFVDNIVLGERGVLDLWKLMNISYDRFIRTTDDYHVAAIQKIFKKM
;
A
#
# COMPACT_ATOMS: atom_id res chain seq x y z
N MET A 1 11.70 6.67 -21.58
CA MET A 1 12.04 7.96 -20.90
C MET A 1 11.52 9.09 -21.75
N CYS A 2 10.67 9.97 -21.21
CA CYS A 2 10.26 11.16 -21.95
C CYS A 2 11.44 12.12 -22.09
N ALA A 3 11.74 12.57 -23.30
CA ALA A 3 12.87 13.46 -23.62
C ALA A 3 12.83 14.83 -22.89
N ASN A 4 11.74 15.18 -22.20
CA ASN A 4 11.52 16.44 -21.48
C ASN A 4 11.18 16.25 -19.98
N CYS A 5 11.58 15.12 -19.38
CA CYS A 5 11.31 14.87 -17.98
C CYS A 5 12.26 15.68 -17.08
N LYS A 6 11.71 16.41 -16.09
CA LYS A 6 12.51 17.20 -15.12
C LYS A 6 13.33 16.35 -14.15
N GLY A 7 13.11 15.03 -14.13
CA GLY A 7 13.78 14.09 -13.23
C GLY A 7 12.79 13.10 -12.61
N ASN A 8 13.28 12.24 -11.74
CA ASN A 8 12.47 11.26 -11.03
C ASN A 8 12.01 11.83 -9.68
N TYR A 9 10.78 11.52 -9.32
CA TYR A 9 10.19 11.86 -8.03
C TYR A 9 9.54 10.62 -7.43
N TYR A 10 10.00 10.21 -6.26
CA TYR A 10 9.47 9.05 -5.56
C TYR A 10 8.76 9.50 -4.28
N ILE A 11 7.54 9.03 -4.08
CA ILE A 11 6.73 9.34 -2.91
C ILE A 11 5.98 8.10 -2.44
N THR A 12 5.89 7.94 -1.12
CA THR A 12 5.15 6.83 -0.51
C THR A 12 4.22 7.33 0.57
N THR A 13 3.15 6.57 0.83
CA THR A 13 2.49 6.58 2.12
C THR A 13 3.23 5.65 3.09
N PRO A 14 2.96 5.70 4.41
CA PRO A 14 3.18 4.54 5.25
C PRO A 14 2.43 3.33 4.70
N ILE A 15 2.93 2.13 4.89
CA ILE A 15 2.14 0.92 4.67
C ILE A 15 1.20 0.75 5.86
N TYR A 16 -0.09 0.60 5.58
CA TYR A 16 -1.13 0.57 6.61
C TYR A 16 -1.30 -0.83 7.19
N TYR A 17 -1.55 -0.88 8.50
CA TYR A 17 -1.72 -2.14 9.22
C TYR A 17 -3.19 -2.59 9.16
N PRO A 18 -3.53 -3.66 8.40
CA PRO A 18 -4.91 -4.07 8.16
C PRO A 18 -5.47 -4.94 9.30
N SER A 19 -5.40 -4.46 10.54
CA SER A 19 -6.00 -5.11 11.71
C SER A 19 -7.49 -4.75 11.89
N SER A 20 -7.98 -3.81 11.12
CA SER A 20 -9.38 -3.37 11.04
C SER A 20 -9.58 -2.53 9.78
N ASN A 21 -10.82 -2.15 9.50
CA ASN A 21 -11.11 -1.21 8.40
C ASN A 21 -10.34 0.08 8.57
N LEU A 22 -9.91 0.66 7.44
CA LEU A 22 -9.24 1.96 7.43
C LEU A 22 -10.21 3.07 7.91
N HIS A 23 -9.63 4.11 8.47
CA HIS A 23 -10.36 5.29 8.95
C HIS A 23 -9.87 6.57 8.26
N ILE A 24 -10.51 7.70 8.59
CA ILE A 24 -10.23 9.00 7.97
C ILE A 24 -8.75 9.44 8.07
N GLY A 25 -8.02 9.02 9.10
CA GLY A 25 -6.59 9.28 9.22
C GLY A 25 -5.76 8.65 8.12
N HIS A 26 -6.10 7.42 7.72
CA HIS A 26 -5.46 6.74 6.58
C HIS A 26 -5.81 7.44 5.26
N ALA A 27 -7.08 7.81 5.09
CA ALA A 27 -7.54 8.56 3.92
C ALA A 27 -6.83 9.92 3.80
N TYR A 28 -6.70 10.66 4.90
CA TYR A 28 -5.99 11.95 4.94
C TYR A 28 -4.55 11.83 4.44
N CYS A 29 -3.80 10.89 4.98
CA CYS A 29 -2.40 10.67 4.58
C CYS A 29 -2.28 10.29 3.10
N THR A 30 -3.16 9.40 2.63
CA THR A 30 -3.16 8.93 1.24
C THR A 30 -3.53 10.03 0.25
N VAL A 31 -4.55 10.83 0.57
CA VAL A 31 -4.98 11.97 -0.28
C VAL A 31 -3.89 13.04 -0.34
N ALA A 32 -3.24 13.36 0.77
CA ALA A 32 -2.14 14.33 0.77
C ALA A 32 -0.97 13.87 -0.11
N THR A 33 -0.63 12.58 -0.04
CA THR A 33 0.40 11.97 -0.89
C THR A 33 0.01 11.96 -2.36
N ASP A 34 -1.25 11.61 -2.67
CA ASP A 34 -1.79 11.61 -4.03
C ASP A 34 -1.80 13.00 -4.64
N ALA A 35 -2.21 14.01 -3.88
CA ALA A 35 -2.18 15.41 -4.32
C ALA A 35 -0.77 15.85 -4.71
N MET A 36 0.24 15.50 -3.90
CA MET A 36 1.64 15.80 -4.20
C MET A 36 2.12 15.03 -5.45
N ALA A 37 1.78 13.74 -5.57
CA ALA A 37 2.14 12.94 -6.74
C ALA A 37 1.56 13.55 -8.02
N ARG A 38 0.28 13.92 -8.02
CA ARG A 38 -0.38 14.60 -9.14
C ARG A 38 0.26 15.94 -9.47
N TYR A 39 0.55 16.75 -8.46
CA TYR A 39 1.22 18.03 -8.65
C TYR A 39 2.60 17.87 -9.32
N LYS A 40 3.39 16.89 -8.87
CA LYS A 40 4.69 16.60 -9.47
C LYS A 40 4.59 16.09 -10.91
N ARG A 41 3.58 15.28 -11.22
CA ARG A 41 3.29 14.87 -12.62
C ARG A 41 2.98 16.08 -13.50
N LEU A 42 2.12 17.00 -13.02
CA LEU A 42 1.80 18.25 -13.73
C LEU A 42 3.04 19.13 -13.96
N GLN A 43 4.01 19.09 -13.04
CA GLN A 43 5.27 19.81 -13.21
C GLN A 43 6.24 19.13 -14.21
N GLY A 44 5.92 17.94 -14.72
CA GLY A 44 6.74 17.22 -15.69
C GLY A 44 7.78 16.27 -15.08
N TYR A 45 7.62 15.88 -13.82
CA TYR A 45 8.44 14.83 -13.20
C TYR A 45 7.93 13.43 -13.58
N ASN A 46 8.86 12.48 -13.68
CA ASN A 46 8.54 11.06 -13.70
C ASN A 46 8.28 10.61 -12.27
N VAL A 47 7.01 10.48 -11.91
CA VAL A 47 6.59 10.19 -10.53
C VAL A 47 6.37 8.71 -10.35
N LYS A 48 6.85 8.19 -9.21
CA LYS A 48 6.54 6.86 -8.69
C LYS A 48 5.89 7.01 -7.33
N PHE A 49 4.62 6.61 -7.24
CA PHE A 49 3.83 6.65 -6.01
C PHE A 49 3.55 5.23 -5.51
N LEU A 50 4.08 4.88 -4.33
CA LEU A 50 3.90 3.60 -3.67
C LEU A 50 3.01 3.75 -2.43
N THR A 51 2.04 2.88 -2.28
CA THR A 51 1.26 2.66 -1.06
C THR A 51 1.11 1.17 -0.80
N GLY A 52 0.52 0.76 0.30
CA GLY A 52 0.33 -0.66 0.58
C GLY A 52 -0.09 -0.97 2.00
N THR A 53 0.02 -2.23 2.35
CA THR A 53 -0.35 -2.78 3.66
C THR A 53 0.77 -3.60 4.29
N ASP A 54 0.90 -3.47 5.62
CA ASP A 54 1.77 -4.30 6.46
C ASP A 54 0.94 -5.41 7.09
N GLU A 55 1.10 -6.63 6.59
CA GLU A 55 0.17 -7.74 6.80
C GLU A 55 0.67 -8.81 7.76
N HIS A 56 1.77 -8.57 8.45
CA HIS A 56 2.33 -9.48 9.44
C HIS A 56 2.17 -8.96 10.87
N GLY A 57 2.12 -9.88 11.83
CA GLY A 57 2.19 -9.58 13.25
C GLY A 57 1.11 -10.21 14.11
N GLN A 58 1.39 -10.30 15.40
CA GLN A 58 0.57 -10.99 16.40
C GLN A 58 -0.90 -10.50 16.40
N LYS A 59 -1.12 -9.19 16.28
CA LYS A 59 -2.48 -8.62 16.30
C LYS A 59 -3.35 -9.12 15.15
N ILE A 60 -2.75 -9.36 13.96
CA ILE A 60 -3.46 -9.94 12.82
C ILE A 60 -3.79 -11.40 13.09
N GLU A 61 -2.85 -12.16 13.66
CA GLU A 61 -3.06 -13.56 14.04
C GLU A 61 -4.18 -13.71 15.08
N GLU A 62 -4.19 -12.85 16.11
CA GLU A 62 -5.24 -12.82 17.13
C GLU A 62 -6.62 -12.51 16.51
N LYS A 63 -6.69 -11.49 15.64
CA LYS A 63 -7.92 -11.10 14.94
C LYS A 63 -8.43 -12.19 13.98
N ALA A 64 -7.54 -12.84 13.25
CA ALA A 64 -7.87 -13.95 12.39
C ALA A 64 -8.45 -15.12 13.18
N LYS A 65 -7.85 -15.44 14.33
CA LYS A 65 -8.33 -16.48 15.24
C LYS A 65 -9.71 -16.14 15.81
N GLU A 66 -9.94 -14.89 16.24
CA GLU A 66 -11.26 -14.41 16.68
C GLU A 66 -12.31 -14.55 15.57
N ALA A 67 -11.93 -14.29 14.31
CA ALA A 67 -12.80 -14.41 13.14
C ALA A 67 -12.96 -15.84 12.62
N GLY A 68 -12.21 -16.82 13.16
CA GLY A 68 -12.26 -18.22 12.74
C GLY A 68 -11.66 -18.49 11.35
N CYS A 69 -10.71 -17.69 10.90
CA CYS A 69 -10.05 -17.82 9.60
C CYS A 69 -8.52 -17.78 9.74
N THR A 70 -7.81 -18.04 8.65
CA THR A 70 -6.37 -17.91 8.63
C THR A 70 -5.94 -16.44 8.59
N PRO A 71 -4.72 -16.08 9.05
CA PRO A 71 -4.21 -14.71 8.94
C PRO A 71 -4.25 -14.17 7.51
N GLN A 72 -3.95 -15.00 6.51
CA GLN A 72 -3.99 -14.60 5.10
C GLN A 72 -5.43 -14.30 4.64
N GLU A 73 -6.39 -15.16 4.94
CA GLU A 73 -7.81 -14.91 4.64
C GLU A 73 -8.32 -13.65 5.32
N PHE A 74 -7.90 -13.40 6.55
CA PHE A 74 -8.28 -12.20 7.29
C PHE A 74 -7.80 -10.92 6.58
N VAL A 75 -6.52 -10.84 6.23
CA VAL A 75 -5.98 -9.65 5.54
C VAL A 75 -6.51 -9.53 4.11
N ASP A 76 -6.74 -10.65 3.41
CA ASP A 76 -7.36 -10.64 2.09
C ASP A 76 -8.76 -10.04 2.13
N ASN A 77 -9.56 -10.38 3.12
CA ASN A 77 -10.90 -9.80 3.31
C ASN A 77 -10.86 -8.28 3.56
N ILE A 78 -9.88 -7.80 4.33
CA ILE A 78 -9.74 -6.36 4.59
C ILE A 78 -9.19 -5.62 3.38
N VAL A 79 -8.24 -6.18 2.66
CA VAL A 79 -7.56 -5.50 1.55
C VAL A 79 -8.34 -5.61 0.25
N LEU A 80 -8.79 -6.83 -0.10
CA LEU A 80 -9.40 -7.17 -1.39
C LEU A 80 -10.92 -7.33 -1.30
N GLY A 81 -11.46 -7.47 -0.08
CA GLY A 81 -12.89 -7.68 0.15
C GLY A 81 -13.75 -6.50 -0.27
N GLU A 82 -15.06 -6.72 -0.33
CA GLU A 82 -16.04 -5.66 -0.59
C GLU A 82 -15.89 -4.52 0.42
N ARG A 83 -15.80 -3.29 -0.07
CA ARG A 83 -15.47 -2.08 0.73
C ARG A 83 -14.11 -2.14 1.43
N GLY A 84 -13.21 -2.98 0.94
CA GLY A 84 -11.85 -3.08 1.43
C GLY A 84 -10.97 -1.91 1.04
N VAL A 85 -9.68 -2.04 1.33
CA VAL A 85 -8.70 -0.96 1.10
C VAL A 85 -8.63 -0.56 -0.37
N LEU A 86 -8.60 -1.53 -1.28
CA LEU A 86 -8.50 -1.24 -2.72
C LEU A 86 -9.76 -0.58 -3.26
N ASP A 87 -10.94 -0.99 -2.79
CA ASP A 87 -12.21 -0.35 -3.16
C ASP A 87 -12.24 1.11 -2.68
N LEU A 88 -11.76 1.37 -1.46
CA LEU A 88 -11.67 2.72 -0.91
C LEU A 88 -10.74 3.59 -1.77
N TRP A 89 -9.55 3.11 -2.12
CA TRP A 89 -8.62 3.87 -2.95
C TRP A 89 -9.15 4.11 -4.36
N LYS A 90 -9.89 3.15 -4.90
CA LYS A 90 -10.59 3.32 -6.17
C LYS A 90 -11.70 4.38 -6.09
N LEU A 91 -12.52 4.33 -5.03
CA LEU A 91 -13.57 5.33 -4.79
C LEU A 91 -12.99 6.74 -4.65
N MET A 92 -11.85 6.89 -3.97
CA MET A 92 -11.16 8.16 -3.79
C MET A 92 -10.27 8.55 -4.98
N ASN A 93 -10.26 7.76 -6.04
CA ASN A 93 -9.46 7.99 -7.26
C ASN A 93 -7.96 8.20 -6.96
N ILE A 94 -7.40 7.43 -6.04
CA ILE A 94 -5.98 7.50 -5.67
C ILE A 94 -5.12 6.99 -6.83
N SER A 95 -4.14 7.78 -7.24
CA SER A 95 -3.32 7.55 -8.44
C SER A 95 -1.98 6.86 -8.15
N TYR A 96 -1.95 5.91 -7.22
CA TYR A 96 -0.74 5.14 -6.94
C TYR A 96 -0.30 4.31 -8.16
N ASP A 97 1.02 4.17 -8.33
CA ASP A 97 1.59 3.32 -9.38
C ASP A 97 1.69 1.86 -8.95
N ARG A 98 1.85 1.63 -7.66
CA ARG A 98 1.92 0.29 -7.09
C ARG A 98 1.32 0.25 -5.69
N PHE A 99 0.53 -0.79 -5.44
CA PHE A 99 0.09 -1.20 -4.13
C PHE A 99 0.93 -2.41 -3.71
N ILE A 100 1.67 -2.32 -2.61
CA ILE A 100 2.48 -3.41 -2.09
C ILE A 100 1.78 -4.05 -0.89
N ARG A 101 1.76 -5.37 -0.88
CA ARG A 101 1.39 -6.18 0.28
C ARG A 101 2.64 -6.86 0.81
N THR A 102 2.88 -6.82 2.11
CA THR A 102 4.07 -7.48 2.66
C THR A 102 4.00 -9.00 2.56
N THR A 103 2.82 -9.56 2.28
CA THR A 103 2.58 -10.98 1.95
C THR A 103 2.79 -11.33 0.48
N ASP A 104 3.00 -10.36 -0.41
CA ASP A 104 3.26 -10.64 -1.83
C ASP A 104 4.55 -11.46 -2.02
N ASP A 105 4.51 -12.49 -2.86
CA ASP A 105 5.63 -13.40 -3.11
C ASP A 105 6.90 -12.67 -3.54
N TYR A 106 6.78 -11.65 -4.40
CA TYR A 106 7.94 -10.87 -4.86
C TYR A 106 8.56 -10.05 -3.73
N HIS A 107 7.76 -9.56 -2.76
CA HIS A 107 8.25 -8.85 -1.60
C HIS A 107 9.00 -9.81 -0.67
N VAL A 108 8.41 -10.95 -0.37
CA VAL A 108 9.04 -12.01 0.45
C VAL A 108 10.36 -12.45 -0.17
N ALA A 109 10.39 -12.71 -1.47
CA ALA A 109 11.62 -13.09 -2.17
C ALA A 109 12.71 -12.01 -2.13
N ALA A 110 12.32 -10.72 -2.23
CA ALA A 110 13.25 -9.60 -2.12
C ALA A 110 13.85 -9.49 -0.72
N ILE A 111 13.02 -9.58 0.31
CA ILE A 111 13.45 -9.53 1.72
C ILE A 111 14.40 -10.70 2.04
N GLN A 112 14.07 -11.91 1.60
CA GLN A 112 14.94 -13.08 1.81
C GLN A 112 16.33 -12.90 1.17
N LYS A 113 16.40 -12.28 -0.02
CA LYS A 113 17.69 -11.97 -0.67
C LYS A 113 18.52 -10.95 0.11
N ILE A 114 17.86 -9.93 0.68
CA ILE A 114 18.52 -8.91 1.49
C ILE A 114 19.08 -9.55 2.76
N PHE A 115 18.24 -10.27 3.51
CA PHE A 115 18.66 -10.92 4.75
C PHE A 115 19.80 -11.92 4.57
N LYS A 116 19.86 -12.64 3.43
CA LYS A 116 20.98 -13.55 3.13
C LYS A 116 22.31 -12.84 2.88
N LYS A 117 22.28 -11.53 2.61
CA LYS A 117 23.50 -10.72 2.37
C LYS A 117 23.99 -9.99 3.61
N MET A 118 23.15 -9.87 4.64
CA MET A 118 23.49 -9.28 5.92
C MET A 118 24.14 -10.33 6.85
#